data_c82d715a1ee6d43d0a7bf67d3a59e614
#
_entry.id   c82d715a1ee6d43d0a7bf67d3a59e614
#
_cell.length_a   1.000
_cell.length_b   1.000
_cell.length_c   1.000
_cell.angle_alpha   90.00
_cell.angle_beta   90.00
_cell.angle_gamma   90.00
#
_symmetry.space_group_name_H-M   'P 1'
#
loop_
_entity.id
_entity.type
_entity.pdbx_description
1 polymer ?
#
loop_
_entity_poly.entity_id
_entity_poly.type
_entity_poly.pdbx_seq_one_letter_code
_entity_poly.pdbx_strand_id
1 'polypeptide(L)'
;MKRILILLTMKPNILVGGQAVIEGVMMRVPGAFSTAVRNPNGEIIIKREKFRSIVECSKFWSKPIFRGMASLYEAMKMGMATLQWSADVSFPDEKRNGLLDELIDYGTSLLSILLAISLFMFLPMWITTQLLQIEKEAIWFNLSSGAFRIIFFIIYLFMISLMSDIKRLFQYHGAEHKV
;
A
#
# COMPACT_ATOMS: atom_id res chain seq x y z
N MET A 1 -14.24 33.53 -26.58
CA MET A 1 -15.15 32.74 -25.78
C MET A 1 -15.25 31.25 -26.18
N LYS A 2 -15.41 30.89 -27.48
CA LYS A 2 -15.52 29.46 -27.90
C LYS A 2 -14.30 28.56 -27.55
N ARG A 3 -13.06 29.06 -27.53
CA ARG A 3 -11.85 28.29 -27.18
C ARG A 3 -11.78 27.91 -25.68
N ILE A 4 -12.30 28.77 -24.81
CA ILE A 4 -12.35 28.49 -23.35
C ILE A 4 -13.40 27.43 -23.04
N LEU A 5 -14.53 27.45 -23.76
CA LEU A 5 -15.60 26.45 -23.60
C LEU A 5 -15.15 25.05 -24.03
N ILE A 6 -14.35 24.95 -25.10
CA ILE A 6 -13.77 23.67 -25.57
C ILE A 6 -12.75 23.12 -24.55
N LEU A 7 -11.95 23.96 -23.91
CA LEU A 7 -11.03 23.54 -22.84
C LEU A 7 -11.75 23.05 -21.58
N LEU A 8 -12.93 23.59 -21.29
CA LEU A 8 -13.77 23.16 -20.15
C LEU A 8 -14.55 21.86 -20.43
N THR A 9 -14.79 21.53 -21.71
CA THR A 9 -15.51 20.31 -22.11
C THR A 9 -14.59 19.12 -22.44
N MET A 10 -13.32 19.36 -22.75
CA MET A 10 -12.32 18.31 -22.87
C MET A 10 -11.78 18.01 -21.47
N LYS A 11 -12.47 17.19 -20.68
CA LYS A 11 -11.82 16.43 -19.61
C LYS A 11 -10.89 15.45 -20.31
N PRO A 12 -9.56 15.62 -20.30
CA PRO A 12 -8.69 14.56 -20.74
C PRO A 12 -8.98 13.39 -19.81
N ASN A 13 -9.41 12.25 -20.35
CA ASN A 13 -9.51 10.99 -19.61
C ASN A 13 -8.08 10.52 -19.27
N ILE A 14 -7.36 11.34 -18.51
CA ILE A 14 -6.05 10.95 -17.98
C ILE A 14 -6.33 9.99 -16.83
N LEU A 15 -5.91 8.75 -17.02
CA LEU A 15 -5.98 7.75 -15.97
C LEU A 15 -5.01 8.17 -14.87
N VAL A 16 -5.55 8.67 -13.77
CA VAL A 16 -4.77 9.09 -12.60
C VAL A 16 -4.95 8.02 -11.53
N GLY A 17 -3.86 7.52 -11.01
CA GLY A 17 -3.84 6.67 -9.82
C GLY A 17 -3.00 7.33 -8.74
N GLY A 18 -3.24 6.98 -7.49
CA GLY A 18 -2.48 7.52 -6.38
C GLY A 18 -2.22 6.51 -5.29
N GLN A 19 -1.47 6.95 -4.30
CA GLN A 19 -1.16 6.20 -3.09
C GLN A 19 -0.80 7.19 -1.99
N ALA A 20 -1.38 7.01 -0.80
CA ALA A 20 -0.90 7.70 0.39
C ALA A 20 0.50 7.19 0.75
N VAL A 21 1.36 8.11 1.17
CA VAL A 21 2.69 7.84 1.73
C VAL A 21 2.83 8.57 3.06
N ILE A 22 3.93 8.36 3.77
CA ILE A 22 4.18 9.02 5.05
C ILE A 22 4.24 10.53 4.82
N GLU A 23 3.40 11.28 5.53
CA GLU A 23 3.27 12.74 5.44
C GLU A 23 3.06 13.27 4.00
N GLY A 24 2.40 12.47 3.13
CA GLY A 24 2.23 12.89 1.75
C GLY A 24 1.40 12.00 0.86
N VAL A 25 1.45 12.31 -0.42
CA VAL A 25 0.76 11.56 -1.47
C VAL A 25 1.66 11.36 -2.68
N MET A 26 1.52 10.21 -3.32
CA MET A 26 2.08 9.91 -4.63
C MET A 26 0.95 9.86 -5.65
N MET A 27 1.12 10.55 -6.77
CA MET A 27 0.19 10.54 -7.89
C MET A 27 0.88 10.02 -9.13
N ARG A 28 0.23 9.10 -9.84
CA ARG A 28 0.74 8.46 -11.05
C ARG A 28 -0.15 8.78 -12.24
N VAL A 29 0.49 9.10 -13.34
CA VAL A 29 -0.11 9.22 -14.67
C VAL A 29 0.65 8.31 -15.64
N PRO A 30 0.11 7.97 -16.83
CA PRO A 30 0.88 7.27 -17.84
C PRO A 30 2.22 7.98 -18.12
N GLY A 31 3.31 7.25 -17.99
CA GLY A 31 4.67 7.76 -18.27
C GLY A 31 5.39 8.49 -17.12
N ALA A 32 4.72 8.82 -16.01
CA ALA A 32 5.35 9.53 -14.90
C ALA A 32 4.60 9.33 -13.57
N PHE A 33 5.31 9.52 -12.46
CA PHE A 33 4.69 9.71 -11.15
C PHE A 33 5.40 10.82 -10.37
N SER A 34 4.68 11.40 -9.44
CA SER A 34 5.20 12.45 -8.56
C SER A 34 4.78 12.19 -7.13
N THR A 35 5.71 12.32 -6.22
CA THR A 35 5.48 12.16 -4.78
C THR A 35 5.72 13.50 -4.09
N ALA A 36 4.74 13.97 -3.33
CA ALA A 36 4.81 15.18 -2.54
C ALA A 36 4.74 14.81 -1.06
N VAL A 37 5.74 15.19 -0.28
CA VAL A 37 5.91 14.84 1.14
C VAL A 37 6.21 16.10 1.93
N ARG A 38 5.65 16.21 3.13
CA ARG A 38 5.93 17.28 4.08
C ARG A 38 7.10 16.88 4.96
N ASN A 39 8.15 17.69 5.00
CA ASN A 39 9.28 17.53 5.91
C ASN A 39 8.93 17.99 7.34
N PRO A 40 9.77 17.72 8.37
CA PRO A 40 9.54 18.19 9.73
C PRO A 40 9.45 19.71 9.87
N ASN A 41 10.06 20.46 8.96
CA ASN A 41 10.03 21.94 8.95
C ASN A 41 8.70 22.49 8.37
N GLY A 42 7.81 21.61 7.89
CA GLY A 42 6.54 22.00 7.27
C GLY A 42 6.59 22.29 5.77
N GLU A 43 7.76 22.23 5.13
CA GLU A 43 7.94 22.43 3.70
C GLU A 43 7.51 21.21 2.90
N ILE A 44 6.97 21.42 1.70
CA ILE A 44 6.56 20.33 0.81
C ILE A 44 7.69 20.06 -0.19
N ILE A 45 8.24 18.85 -0.09
CA ILE A 45 9.27 18.35 -1.03
C ILE A 45 8.59 17.52 -2.10
N ILE A 46 8.87 17.83 -3.37
CA ILE A 46 8.27 17.13 -4.51
C ILE A 46 9.36 16.40 -5.28
N LYS A 47 9.17 15.08 -5.43
CA LYS A 47 9.99 14.22 -6.29
C LYS A 47 9.19 13.81 -7.53
N ARG A 48 9.76 13.97 -8.71
CA ARG A 48 9.15 13.58 -9.98
C ARG A 48 10.02 12.54 -10.66
N GLU A 49 9.41 11.45 -11.12
CA GLU A 49 10.11 10.36 -11.76
C GLU A 49 9.38 9.93 -13.03
N LYS A 50 10.16 9.62 -14.07
CA LYS A 50 9.62 9.01 -15.28
C LYS A 50 9.38 7.53 -15.00
N PHE A 51 8.25 7.02 -15.47
CA PHE A 51 7.87 5.63 -15.32
C PHE A 51 7.52 5.04 -16.68
N ARG A 52 8.14 3.91 -17.00
CA ARG A 52 7.79 3.11 -18.18
C ARG A 52 7.41 1.72 -17.73
N SER A 53 6.22 1.29 -18.11
CA SER A 53 5.69 -0.01 -17.73
C SER A 53 6.43 -1.15 -18.46
N ILE A 54 6.70 -2.24 -17.76
CA ILE A 54 7.25 -3.48 -18.31
C ILE A 54 6.29 -4.05 -19.37
N VAL A 55 4.99 -3.82 -19.18
CA VAL A 55 3.93 -4.25 -20.12
C VAL A 55 4.10 -3.61 -21.50
N GLU A 56 4.61 -2.37 -21.55
CA GLU A 56 4.87 -1.66 -22.80
C GLU A 56 6.15 -2.14 -23.51
N CYS A 57 7.06 -2.80 -22.78
CA CYS A 57 8.36 -3.22 -23.30
C CYS A 57 8.30 -4.53 -24.08
N SER A 58 7.27 -5.39 -23.89
CA SER A 58 7.23 -6.72 -24.52
C SER A 58 5.81 -7.21 -24.74
N LYS A 59 5.56 -7.78 -25.93
CA LYS A 59 4.29 -8.42 -26.29
C LYS A 59 3.91 -9.60 -25.36
N PHE A 60 4.91 -10.25 -24.72
CA PHE A 60 4.67 -11.33 -23.76
C PHE A 60 3.96 -10.81 -22.52
N TRP A 61 4.42 -9.69 -21.96
CA TRP A 61 3.83 -9.06 -20.77
C TRP A 61 2.49 -8.37 -21.03
N SER A 62 2.12 -8.17 -22.31
CA SER A 62 0.83 -7.60 -22.69
C SER A 62 -0.33 -8.60 -22.63
N LYS A 63 -0.05 -9.93 -22.49
CA LYS A 63 -1.09 -10.96 -22.35
C LYS A 63 -1.85 -10.79 -21.01
N PRO A 64 -3.17 -11.09 -20.94
CA PRO A 64 -4.04 -10.74 -19.81
C PRO A 64 -3.50 -11.14 -18.44
N ILE A 65 -3.03 -12.39 -18.27
CA ILE A 65 -2.51 -12.90 -16.99
C ILE A 65 -1.18 -12.22 -16.63
N PHE A 66 -0.23 -12.20 -17.57
CA PHE A 66 1.11 -11.63 -17.36
C PHE A 66 1.05 -10.13 -17.16
N ARG A 67 0.14 -9.43 -17.83
CA ARG A 67 -0.11 -8.01 -17.63
C ARG A 67 -0.51 -7.70 -16.18
N GLY A 68 -1.42 -8.52 -15.61
CA GLY A 68 -1.85 -8.36 -14.21
C GLY A 68 -0.67 -8.55 -13.24
N MET A 69 0.13 -9.60 -13.43
CA MET A 69 1.32 -9.87 -12.60
C MET A 69 2.37 -8.75 -12.72
N ALA A 70 2.66 -8.30 -13.94
CA ALA A 70 3.61 -7.20 -14.17
C ALA A 70 3.12 -5.91 -13.52
N SER A 71 1.85 -5.54 -13.69
CA SER A 71 1.28 -4.34 -13.09
C SER A 71 1.27 -4.40 -11.56
N LEU A 72 0.99 -5.57 -10.98
CA LEU A 72 1.06 -5.77 -9.52
C LEU A 72 2.49 -5.59 -9.01
N TYR A 73 3.47 -6.24 -9.66
CA TYR A 73 4.88 -6.10 -9.30
C TYR A 73 5.36 -4.65 -9.39
N GLU A 74 5.02 -3.95 -10.47
CA GLU A 74 5.36 -2.53 -10.64
C GLU A 74 4.72 -1.65 -9.55
N ALA A 75 3.44 -1.88 -9.24
CA ALA A 75 2.73 -1.14 -8.21
C ALA A 75 3.38 -1.36 -6.83
N MET A 76 3.70 -2.61 -6.49
CA MET A 76 4.39 -2.92 -5.23
C MET A 76 5.78 -2.27 -5.16
N LYS A 77 6.60 -2.44 -6.20
CA LYS A 77 7.95 -1.85 -6.25
C LYS A 77 7.92 -0.34 -6.12
N MET A 78 7.05 0.33 -6.87
CA MET A 78 6.89 1.78 -6.83
C MET A 78 6.34 2.22 -5.48
N GLY A 79 5.33 1.51 -4.96
CA GLY A 79 4.73 1.80 -3.67
C GLY A 79 5.75 1.73 -2.53
N MET A 80 6.55 0.67 -2.47
CA MET A 80 7.60 0.55 -1.46
C MET A 80 8.68 1.61 -1.59
N ALA A 81 9.15 1.89 -2.81
CA ALA A 81 10.18 2.91 -3.04
C ALA A 81 9.70 4.32 -2.65
N THR A 82 8.45 4.67 -2.95
CA THR A 82 7.87 5.97 -2.57
C THR A 82 7.60 6.06 -1.08
N LEU A 83 7.16 4.95 -0.44
CA LEU A 83 6.94 4.89 1.00
C LEU A 83 8.27 5.07 1.76
N GLN A 84 9.32 4.37 1.34
CA GLN A 84 10.65 4.50 1.95
C GLN A 84 11.22 5.91 1.77
N TRP A 85 11.13 6.49 0.56
CA TRP A 85 11.57 7.86 0.34
C TRP A 85 10.78 8.88 1.20
N SER A 86 9.47 8.67 1.37
CA SER A 86 8.65 9.52 2.23
C SER A 86 9.04 9.42 3.70
N ALA A 87 9.41 8.22 4.19
CA ALA A 87 9.94 8.02 5.52
C ALA A 87 11.28 8.77 5.71
N ASP A 88 12.20 8.64 4.76
CA ASP A 88 13.51 9.32 4.77
C ASP A 88 13.38 10.85 4.84
N VAL A 89 12.35 11.41 4.16
CA VAL A 89 12.09 12.85 4.14
C VAL A 89 11.40 13.32 5.42
N SER A 90 10.48 12.51 5.95
CA SER A 90 9.69 12.85 7.14
C SER A 90 10.46 12.65 8.43
N PHE A 91 11.40 11.68 8.46
CA PHE A 91 12.19 11.31 9.64
C PHE A 91 13.69 11.22 9.31
N PRO A 92 14.36 12.35 8.97
CA PRO A 92 15.75 12.34 8.53
C PRO A 92 16.73 11.87 9.62
N ASP A 93 16.37 12.02 10.88
CA ASP A 93 17.22 11.68 12.03
C ASP A 93 17.18 10.19 12.42
N GLU A 94 16.27 9.41 11.84
CA GLU A 94 16.15 7.97 12.11
C GLU A 94 17.06 7.09 11.22
N LYS A 95 17.96 7.69 10.44
CA LYS A 95 18.93 6.91 9.62
C LYS A 95 19.89 6.16 10.52
N ARG A 96 19.59 4.91 10.77
CA ARG A 96 20.45 3.97 11.45
C ARG A 96 21.51 3.45 10.47
N ASN A 97 22.79 3.54 10.84
CA ASN A 97 23.92 3.22 9.96
C ASN A 97 24.83 2.14 10.55
N GLY A 98 24.31 1.21 11.32
CA GLY A 98 25.08 0.14 11.93
C GLY A 98 24.65 -1.26 11.48
N LEU A 99 25.60 -2.22 11.44
CA LEU A 99 25.27 -3.64 11.16
C LEU A 99 24.26 -4.20 12.18
N LEU A 100 24.29 -3.73 13.42
CA LEU A 100 23.32 -4.11 14.46
C LEU A 100 21.93 -3.57 14.14
N ASP A 101 21.83 -2.35 13.63
CA ASP A 101 20.57 -1.74 13.25
C ASP A 101 19.94 -2.51 12.07
N GLU A 102 20.75 -2.90 11.09
CA GLU A 102 20.29 -3.72 9.97
C GLU A 102 19.78 -5.09 10.43
N LEU A 103 20.48 -5.76 11.37
CA LEU A 103 20.02 -7.01 11.97
C LEU A 103 18.71 -6.86 12.76
N ILE A 104 18.55 -5.77 13.48
CA ILE A 104 17.31 -5.45 14.20
C ILE A 104 16.17 -5.23 13.22
N ASP A 105 16.40 -4.51 12.12
CA ASP A 105 15.37 -4.25 11.10
C ASP A 105 14.94 -5.54 10.38
N TYR A 106 15.87 -6.44 10.04
CA TYR A 106 15.52 -7.77 9.53
C TYR A 106 14.78 -8.62 10.56
N GLY A 107 15.21 -8.61 11.82
CA GLY A 107 14.58 -9.34 12.91
C GLY A 107 13.15 -8.88 13.18
N THR A 108 12.93 -7.58 13.23
CA THR A 108 11.59 -6.99 13.43
C THR A 108 10.68 -7.23 12.24
N SER A 109 11.22 -7.17 11.02
CA SER A 109 10.46 -7.49 9.79
C SER A 109 10.03 -8.96 9.77
N LEU A 110 10.95 -9.88 10.10
CA LEU A 110 10.64 -11.31 10.18
C LEU A 110 9.60 -11.60 11.26
N LEU A 111 9.77 -11.01 12.44
CA LEU A 111 8.82 -11.15 13.55
C LEU A 111 7.43 -10.64 13.16
N SER A 112 7.34 -9.50 12.48
CA SER A 112 6.09 -8.91 12.01
C SER A 112 5.37 -9.82 11.01
N ILE A 113 6.10 -10.44 10.08
CA ILE A 113 5.55 -11.41 9.11
C ILE A 113 5.03 -12.65 9.85
N LEU A 114 5.79 -13.20 10.79
CA LEU A 114 5.37 -14.36 11.57
C LEU A 114 4.13 -14.06 12.41
N LEU A 115 4.06 -12.88 13.01
CA LEU A 115 2.90 -12.42 13.76
C LEU A 115 1.67 -12.29 12.86
N ALA A 116 1.82 -11.72 11.67
CA ALA A 116 0.73 -11.58 10.70
C ALA A 116 0.20 -12.96 10.23
N ILE A 117 1.09 -13.89 9.90
CA ILE A 117 0.70 -15.26 9.53
C ILE A 117 -0.02 -15.95 10.71
N SER A 118 0.49 -15.81 11.92
CA SER A 118 -0.12 -16.36 13.12
C SER A 118 -1.53 -15.82 13.34
N LEU A 119 -1.69 -14.49 13.28
CA LEU A 119 -2.96 -13.83 13.56
C LEU A 119 -4.02 -14.07 12.48
N PHE A 120 -3.63 -14.03 11.19
CA PHE A 120 -4.59 -14.10 10.09
C PHE A 120 -4.77 -15.49 9.48
N MET A 121 -3.85 -16.41 9.73
CA MET A 121 -3.91 -17.76 9.19
C MET A 121 -4.12 -18.82 10.27
N PHE A 122 -3.24 -18.88 11.27
CA PHE A 122 -3.30 -19.93 12.30
C PHE A 122 -4.43 -19.72 13.30
N LEU A 123 -4.60 -18.53 13.83
CA LEU A 123 -5.58 -18.24 14.88
C LEU A 123 -7.03 -18.48 14.42
N PRO A 124 -7.51 -18.01 13.25
CA PRO A 124 -8.84 -18.33 12.75
C PRO A 124 -9.07 -19.83 12.57
N MET A 125 -8.08 -20.52 12.01
CA MET A 125 -8.14 -21.96 11.79
C MET A 125 -8.17 -22.74 13.09
N TRP A 126 -7.37 -22.33 14.09
CA TRP A 126 -7.34 -22.91 15.40
C TRP A 126 -8.68 -22.73 16.14
N ILE A 127 -9.25 -21.54 16.12
CA ILE A 127 -10.57 -21.26 16.73
C ILE A 127 -11.64 -22.13 16.08
N THR A 128 -11.67 -22.21 14.75
CA THR A 128 -12.68 -23.01 14.04
C THR A 128 -12.57 -24.49 14.37
N THR A 129 -11.35 -25.03 14.48
CA THR A 129 -11.13 -26.47 14.76
C THR A 129 -11.32 -26.81 16.21
N GLN A 130 -10.72 -26.03 17.13
CA GLN A 130 -10.65 -26.41 18.55
C GLN A 130 -11.82 -25.86 19.37
N LEU A 131 -12.27 -24.65 19.09
CA LEU A 131 -13.34 -24.02 19.84
C LEU A 131 -14.72 -24.38 19.29
N LEU A 132 -14.90 -24.32 17.96
CA LEU A 132 -16.16 -24.63 17.31
C LEU A 132 -16.29 -26.10 16.92
N GLN A 133 -15.20 -26.89 16.99
CA GLN A 133 -15.17 -28.33 16.68
C GLN A 133 -15.73 -28.65 15.26
N ILE A 134 -15.56 -27.75 14.34
CA ILE A 134 -16.02 -27.92 12.95
C ILE A 134 -14.95 -28.71 12.17
N GLU A 135 -15.37 -29.76 11.48
CA GLU A 135 -14.49 -30.61 10.67
C GLU A 135 -13.89 -29.83 9.47
N LYS A 136 -12.62 -30.11 9.15
CA LYS A 136 -11.85 -29.38 8.15
C LYS A 136 -12.38 -29.49 6.71
N GLU A 137 -13.12 -30.53 6.38
CA GLU A 137 -13.64 -30.77 5.04
C GLU A 137 -15.03 -30.15 4.80
N ALA A 138 -15.67 -29.62 5.82
CA ALA A 138 -16.99 -29.04 5.72
C ALA A 138 -16.95 -27.63 5.12
N ILE A 139 -17.94 -27.29 4.31
CA ILE A 139 -18.18 -25.92 3.81
C ILE A 139 -18.24 -24.93 4.99
N TRP A 140 -18.83 -25.37 6.09
CA TRP A 140 -18.95 -24.61 7.33
C TRP A 140 -17.60 -24.27 7.98
N PHE A 141 -16.59 -25.13 7.83
CA PHE A 141 -15.23 -24.83 8.29
C PHE A 141 -14.65 -23.63 7.53
N ASN A 142 -14.74 -23.65 6.20
CA ASN A 142 -14.21 -22.57 5.36
C ASN A 142 -14.97 -21.26 5.59
N LEU A 143 -16.29 -21.32 5.73
CA LEU A 143 -17.13 -20.14 5.99
C LEU A 143 -16.81 -19.54 7.38
N SER A 144 -16.74 -20.35 8.42
CA SER A 144 -16.44 -19.89 9.79
C SER A 144 -15.01 -19.35 9.88
N SER A 145 -14.03 -20.07 9.35
CA SER A 145 -12.63 -19.61 9.33
C SER A 145 -12.47 -18.33 8.53
N GLY A 146 -13.18 -18.19 7.39
CA GLY A 146 -13.21 -16.98 6.60
C GLY A 146 -13.85 -15.80 7.34
N ALA A 147 -14.95 -16.02 8.05
CA ALA A 147 -15.60 -15.02 8.89
C ALA A 147 -14.66 -14.50 10.00
N PHE A 148 -13.97 -15.40 10.71
CA PHE A 148 -12.98 -15.00 11.72
C PHE A 148 -11.83 -14.18 11.12
N ARG A 149 -11.33 -14.54 9.92
CA ARG A 149 -10.29 -13.75 9.25
C ARG A 149 -10.75 -12.32 8.98
N ILE A 150 -11.98 -12.15 8.51
CA ILE A 150 -12.56 -10.81 8.26
C ILE A 150 -12.70 -10.05 9.58
N ILE A 151 -13.21 -10.68 10.63
CA ILE A 151 -13.37 -10.05 11.95
C ILE A 151 -12.00 -9.61 12.51
N PHE A 152 -10.99 -10.48 12.49
CA PHE A 152 -9.65 -10.12 12.96
C PHE A 152 -9.01 -9.01 12.12
N PHE A 153 -9.24 -9.02 10.81
CA PHE A 153 -8.78 -7.95 9.93
C PHE A 153 -9.43 -6.60 10.27
N ILE A 154 -10.75 -6.59 10.52
CA ILE A 154 -11.46 -5.36 10.92
C ILE A 154 -10.97 -4.87 12.29
N ILE A 155 -10.80 -5.77 13.26
CA ILE A 155 -10.27 -5.42 14.58
C ILE A 155 -8.86 -4.86 14.45
N TYR A 156 -8.00 -5.50 13.66
CA TYR A 156 -6.65 -5.02 13.38
C TYR A 156 -6.65 -3.62 12.76
N LEU A 157 -7.45 -3.39 11.72
CA LEU A 157 -7.58 -2.06 11.10
C LEU A 157 -8.06 -1.01 12.09
N PHE A 158 -9.03 -1.37 12.94
CA PHE A 158 -9.50 -0.48 14.00
C PHE A 158 -8.37 -0.15 14.97
N MET A 159 -7.65 -1.15 15.46
CA MET A 159 -6.54 -0.94 16.41
C MET A 159 -5.42 -0.06 15.83
N ILE A 160 -4.97 -0.34 14.61
CA ILE A 160 -3.91 0.48 13.99
C ILE A 160 -4.39 1.90 13.67
N SER A 161 -5.68 2.10 13.39
CA SER A 161 -6.25 3.43 13.14
C SER A 161 -6.23 4.36 14.35
N LEU A 162 -6.04 3.80 15.57
CA LEU A 162 -5.88 4.58 16.80
C LEU A 162 -4.48 5.19 16.92
N MET A 163 -3.49 4.66 16.19
CA MET A 163 -2.13 5.21 16.16
C MET A 163 -2.12 6.53 15.38
N SER A 164 -1.48 7.56 15.92
CA SER A 164 -1.42 8.91 15.32
C SER A 164 -0.92 8.91 13.89
N ASP A 165 0.16 8.15 13.62
CA ASP A 165 0.83 8.13 12.32
C ASP A 165 -0.02 7.45 11.26
N ILE A 166 -0.66 6.32 11.62
CA ILE A 166 -1.59 5.61 10.75
C ILE A 166 -2.85 6.43 10.48
N LYS A 167 -3.36 7.14 11.51
CA LYS A 167 -4.49 8.06 11.34
C LYS A 167 -4.16 9.16 10.32
N ARG A 168 -2.95 9.72 10.36
CA ARG A 168 -2.49 10.70 9.36
C ARG A 168 -2.39 10.08 7.97
N LEU A 169 -1.85 8.88 7.85
CA LEU A 169 -1.79 8.14 6.59
C LEU A 169 -3.19 7.95 5.98
N PHE A 170 -4.19 7.58 6.79
CA PHE A 170 -5.59 7.47 6.33
C PHE A 170 -6.18 8.82 5.90
N GLN A 171 -5.80 9.93 6.53
CA GLN A 171 -6.22 11.26 6.11
C GLN A 171 -5.64 11.60 4.72
N TYR A 172 -4.36 11.29 4.47
CA TYR A 172 -3.75 11.46 3.15
C TYR A 172 -4.38 10.55 2.10
N HIS A 173 -4.72 9.30 2.45
CA HIS A 173 -5.45 8.40 1.57
C HIS A 173 -6.85 8.94 1.21
N GLY A 174 -7.58 9.48 2.18
CA GLY A 174 -8.86 10.15 1.93
C GLY A 174 -8.73 11.42 1.09
N ALA A 175 -7.62 12.14 1.19
CA ALA A 175 -7.33 13.31 0.36
C ALA A 175 -6.98 12.92 -1.07
N GLU A 176 -6.23 11.83 -1.28
CA GLU A 176 -5.89 11.28 -2.60
C GLU A 176 -7.14 10.98 -3.41
N HIS A 177 -8.17 10.40 -2.81
CA HIS A 177 -9.45 10.09 -3.48
C HIS A 177 -10.27 11.34 -3.88
N LYS A 178 -9.88 12.54 -3.45
CA LYS A 178 -10.57 13.79 -3.80
C LYS A 178 -9.95 14.51 -5.02
N VAL A 179 -8.82 14.02 -5.51
CA VAL A 179 -8.12 14.53 -6.68
C VAL A 179 -8.57 13.82 -7.94
#